data_a0e098fcb94cdaa3894150378d10880b
#
_entry.id   a0e098fcb94cdaa3894150378d10880b
#
_cell.length_a   1.000
_cell.length_b   1.000
_cell.length_c   1.000
_cell.angle_alpha   90.00
_cell.angle_beta   90.00
_cell.angle_gamma   90.00
#
_symmetry.space_group_name_H-M   'P 1'
#
loop_
_entity.id
_entity.type
_entity.pdbx_description
1 polymer ?
#
loop_
_entity_poly.entity_id
_entity_poly.type
_entity_poly.pdbx_seq_one_letter_code
_entity_poly.pdbx_strand_id
1 'polypeptide(L)'
;DIVAQKDGMLVVIEVKSRSTSYFEHPKDAITVAKIRRIVEATNDYLSQKSLDLEVRFDVISVLPNNNDFEIEHIEDAFLPPIC
;
A
#
# COMPACT_ATOMS: atom_id res chain seq x y z
N ASP A 1 -5.02 -0.49 6.50
CA ASP A 1 -4.25 -1.33 5.59
C ASP A 1 -5.03 -2.60 5.28
N ILE A 2 -4.90 -3.05 4.07
CA ILE A 2 -5.63 -4.20 3.58
C ILE A 2 -4.63 -5.22 3.06
N VAL A 3 -4.88 -6.50 3.37
CA VAL A 3 -4.09 -7.60 2.84
C VAL A 3 -5.03 -8.50 2.04
N ALA A 4 -4.65 -8.76 0.79
CA ALA A 4 -5.44 -9.59 -0.10
C ALA A 4 -4.55 -10.61 -0.81
N GLN A 5 -5.12 -11.73 -1.19
CA GLN A 5 -4.43 -12.72 -2.02
C GLN A 5 -5.09 -12.78 -3.38
N LYS A 6 -4.27 -12.79 -4.42
CA LYS A 6 -4.73 -12.88 -5.78
C LYS A 6 -3.68 -13.54 -6.65
N ASP A 7 -4.05 -14.60 -7.36
CA ASP A 7 -3.18 -15.26 -8.35
C ASP A 7 -1.80 -15.64 -7.81
N GLY A 8 -1.76 -16.20 -6.60
CA GLY A 8 -0.49 -16.60 -5.97
C GLY A 8 0.34 -15.45 -5.44
N MET A 9 -0.24 -14.28 -5.33
CA MET A 9 0.43 -13.08 -4.87
C MET A 9 -0.27 -12.52 -3.64
N LEU A 10 0.51 -12.02 -2.68
CA LEU A 10 0.00 -11.28 -1.55
C LEU A 10 0.06 -9.79 -1.89
N VAL A 11 -1.08 -9.13 -1.89
CA VAL A 11 -1.16 -7.70 -2.18
C VAL A 11 -1.40 -6.96 -0.86
N VAL A 12 -0.46 -6.12 -0.48
CA VAL A 12 -0.56 -5.28 0.73
C VAL A 12 -0.92 -3.87 0.28
N ILE A 13 -2.03 -3.36 0.76
CA ILE A 13 -2.60 -2.11 0.28
C ILE A 13 -2.61 -1.09 1.40
N GLU A 14 -1.94 0.02 1.18
CA GLU A 14 -2.01 1.20 2.04
C GLU A 14 -3.12 2.11 1.53
N VAL A 15 -4.11 2.39 2.39
CA VAL A 15 -5.20 3.29 2.04
C VAL A 15 -4.87 4.67 2.60
N LYS A 16 -4.86 5.67 1.74
CA LYS A 16 -4.52 7.04 2.11
C LYS A 16 -5.69 7.96 1.80
N SER A 17 -6.27 8.57 2.81
CA SER A 17 -7.31 9.57 2.65
C SER A 17 -6.66 10.95 2.61
N ARG A 18 -7.06 11.78 1.67
CA ARG A 18 -6.47 13.10 1.46
C ARG A 18 -7.56 14.15 1.32
N SER A 19 -7.31 15.33 1.86
CA SER A 19 -8.23 16.45 1.71
C SER A 19 -8.03 17.21 0.41
N THR A 20 -6.88 17.02 -0.24
CA THR A 20 -6.54 17.70 -1.48
C THR A 20 -5.48 16.92 -2.24
N SER A 21 -5.53 16.96 -3.58
CA SER A 21 -4.50 16.38 -4.44
C SER A 21 -3.39 17.39 -4.77
N TYR A 22 -3.39 18.55 -4.11
CA TYR A 22 -2.70 19.74 -4.56
C TYR A 22 -1.19 19.61 -4.65
N PHE A 23 -0.53 18.88 -3.76
CA PHE A 23 0.91 19.00 -3.62
C PHE A 23 1.72 17.78 -4.00
N GLU A 24 1.15 16.60 -4.09
CA GLU A 24 1.99 15.42 -4.28
C GLU A 24 1.21 14.25 -4.85
N HIS A 25 1.93 13.38 -5.52
CA HIS A 25 1.38 12.11 -5.95
C HIS A 25 1.08 11.25 -4.72
N PRO A 26 -0.02 10.46 -4.71
CA PRO A 26 -0.38 9.64 -3.56
C PRO A 26 0.75 8.74 -3.02
N LYS A 27 1.54 8.14 -3.90
CA LYS A 27 2.64 7.28 -3.46
C LYS A 27 3.74 8.05 -2.73
N ASP A 28 3.89 9.34 -3.01
CA ASP A 28 4.93 10.18 -2.41
C ASP A 28 4.57 10.59 -0.98
N ALA A 29 3.33 10.36 -0.57
CA ALA A 29 2.90 10.62 0.80
C ALA A 29 3.36 9.54 1.79
N ILE A 30 3.98 8.46 1.31
CA ILE A 30 4.41 7.36 2.16
C ILE A 30 5.91 7.49 2.44
N THR A 31 6.24 7.62 3.72
CA THR A 31 7.63 7.77 4.15
C THR A 31 8.38 6.45 4.11
N VAL A 32 9.72 6.52 4.05
CA VAL A 32 10.58 5.34 4.13
C VAL A 32 10.35 4.58 5.44
N ALA A 33 10.17 5.30 6.54
CA ALA A 33 9.90 4.67 7.84
C ALA A 33 8.61 3.87 7.81
N LYS A 34 7.57 4.39 7.16
CA LYS A 34 6.30 3.68 7.04
C LYS A 34 6.44 2.45 6.14
N ILE A 35 7.16 2.57 5.04
CA ILE A 35 7.44 1.45 4.15
C ILE A 35 8.15 0.32 4.91
N ARG A 36 9.13 0.65 5.72
CA ARG A 36 9.84 -0.35 6.53
C ARG A 36 8.91 -1.07 7.48
N ARG A 37 8.02 -0.35 8.15
CA ARG A 37 7.05 -0.97 9.06
C ARG A 37 6.10 -1.89 8.33
N ILE A 38 5.66 -1.49 7.15
CA ILE A 38 4.77 -2.31 6.32
C ILE A 38 5.50 -3.59 5.90
N VAL A 39 6.75 -3.49 5.48
CA VAL A 39 7.55 -4.64 5.05
C VAL A 39 7.78 -5.60 6.22
N GLU A 40 8.12 -5.09 7.41
CA GLU A 40 8.30 -5.93 8.59
C GLU A 40 7.01 -6.66 8.96
N ALA A 41 5.89 -5.95 8.98
CA ALA A 41 4.59 -6.56 9.29
C ALA A 41 4.23 -7.62 8.26
N THR A 42 4.54 -7.39 6.99
CA THR A 42 4.28 -8.33 5.91
C THR A 42 5.11 -9.59 6.08
N ASN A 43 6.39 -9.45 6.39
CA ASN A 43 7.28 -10.59 6.62
C ASN A 43 6.81 -11.43 7.81
N ASP A 44 6.39 -10.77 8.88
CA ASP A 44 5.84 -11.46 10.05
C ASP A 44 4.58 -12.22 9.69
N TYR A 45 3.69 -11.60 8.91
CA TYR A 45 2.45 -12.24 8.47
C TYR A 45 2.75 -13.49 7.64
N LEU A 46 3.62 -13.39 6.66
CA LEU A 46 4.01 -14.53 5.82
C LEU A 46 4.61 -15.65 6.65
N SER A 47 5.47 -15.30 7.60
CA SER A 47 6.12 -16.28 8.47
C SER A 47 5.11 -16.98 9.37
N GLN A 48 4.22 -16.24 10.01
CA GLN A 48 3.22 -16.79 10.93
C GLN A 48 2.23 -17.70 10.20
N LYS A 49 1.90 -17.39 8.96
CA LYS A 49 0.95 -18.16 8.16
C LYS A 49 1.65 -19.23 7.31
N SER A 50 2.96 -19.31 7.36
CA SER A 50 3.75 -20.24 6.54
C SER A 50 3.43 -20.14 5.05
N LEU A 51 3.30 -18.88 4.58
CA LEU A 51 2.99 -18.59 3.19
C LEU A 51 4.26 -18.29 2.41
N ASP A 52 4.35 -18.86 1.21
CA ASP A 52 5.43 -18.59 0.27
C ASP A 52 4.81 -17.94 -0.97
N LEU A 53 4.55 -16.65 -0.87
CA LEU A 53 3.89 -15.88 -1.90
C LEU A 53 4.76 -14.69 -2.29
N GLU A 54 4.67 -14.30 -3.55
CA GLU A 54 5.20 -13.01 -3.97
C GLU A 54 4.35 -11.90 -3.36
N VAL A 55 4.98 -10.76 -3.10
CA VAL A 55 4.32 -9.63 -2.43
C VAL A 55 4.34 -8.43 -3.37
N ARG A 56 3.19 -7.77 -3.47
CA ARG A 56 3.06 -6.49 -4.16
C ARG A 56 2.51 -5.46 -3.19
N PHE A 57 3.09 -4.26 -3.20
CA PHE A 57 2.66 -3.16 -2.34
C PHE A 57 1.92 -2.13 -3.17
N ASP A 58 0.66 -1.92 -2.85
CA ASP A 58 -0.21 -1.00 -3.56
C ASP A 58 -0.61 0.16 -2.66
N VAL A 59 -1.00 1.27 -3.27
CA VAL A 59 -1.58 2.41 -2.57
C VAL A 59 -2.94 2.71 -3.18
N ILE A 60 -3.94 2.91 -2.33
CA ILE A 60 -5.23 3.44 -2.74
C ILE A 60 -5.38 4.82 -2.11
N SER A 61 -5.56 5.82 -2.97
CA SER A 61 -5.79 7.20 -2.55
C SER A 61 -7.27 7.52 -2.66
N VAL A 62 -7.83 8.07 -1.60
CA VAL A 62 -9.24 8.50 -1.56
C VAL A 62 -9.25 10.01 -1.40
N LEU A 63 -9.84 10.70 -2.35
CA LEU A 63 -9.87 12.16 -2.41
C LEU A 63 -11.31 12.64 -2.54
N PRO A 64 -11.78 13.55 -1.67
CA PRO A 64 -13.12 14.13 -1.83
C PRO A 64 -13.25 14.91 -3.12
N ASN A 65 -14.38 14.78 -3.80
CA ASN A 65 -14.65 15.47 -5.07
C ASN A 65 -16.14 15.73 -5.17
N ASN A 66 -16.59 16.97 -4.93
CA ASN A 66 -18.01 17.41 -5.06
C ASN A 66 -18.97 16.43 -4.42
N ASN A 67 -19.19 16.26 -3.25
CA ASN A 67 -20.14 15.33 -2.60
C ASN A 67 -19.88 13.85 -2.88
N ASP A 68 -18.78 13.52 -3.52
CA ASP A 68 -18.39 12.15 -3.81
C ASP A 68 -16.91 11.98 -3.53
N PHE A 69 -16.36 10.86 -3.93
CA PHE A 69 -14.93 10.56 -3.73
C PHE A 69 -14.31 10.14 -5.06
N GLU A 70 -13.08 10.54 -5.24
CA GLU A 70 -12.24 10.06 -6.32
C GLU A 70 -11.26 9.06 -5.74
N ILE A 71 -11.21 7.88 -6.35
CA ILE A 71 -10.35 6.80 -5.87
C ILE A 71 -9.29 6.51 -6.93
N GLU A 72 -8.04 6.53 -6.53
CA GLU A 72 -6.94 6.15 -7.39
C GLU A 72 -6.24 4.93 -6.78
N HIS A 73 -6.14 3.85 -7.55
CA HIS A 73 -5.44 2.65 -7.15
C HIS A 73 -4.11 2.59 -7.91
N ILE A 74 -3.02 2.64 -7.17
CA ILE A 74 -1.68 2.57 -7.71
C ILE A 74 -1.11 1.20 -7.38
N GLU A 75 -1.01 0.35 -8.38
CA GLU A 75 -0.43 -0.97 -8.22
C GLU A 75 1.09 -0.87 -8.20
N ASP A 76 1.71 -1.71 -7.39
CA ASP A 76 3.17 -1.78 -7.31
C ASP A 76 3.77 -0.39 -7.02
N ALA A 77 3.21 0.28 -6.03
CA ALA A 77 3.50 1.69 -5.77
C ALA A 77 4.90 1.92 -5.21
N PHE A 78 5.48 0.95 -4.53
CA PHE A 78 6.84 1.07 -3.99
C PHE A 78 7.46 -0.31 -3.82
N LEU A 79 8.79 -0.32 -3.81
CA LEU A 79 9.57 -1.53 -3.55
C LEU A 79 10.06 -1.50 -2.09
N PRO A 80 10.25 -2.68 -1.47
CA PRO A 80 10.85 -2.73 -0.14
C PRO A 80 12.23 -2.07 -0.17
N PRO A 81 12.56 -1.28 0.86
CA PRO A 81 13.92 -0.74 0.93
C PRO A 81 14.94 -1.86 1.13
N ILE A 82 16.08 -1.71 0.49
CA ILE A 82 17.20 -2.62 0.68
C ILE A 82 17.88 -2.26 1.99
N CYS A 83 17.97 -3.21 2.89
CA CYS A 83 18.61 -3.00 4.18
C CYS A 83 20.11 -3.14 4.09
#